data_b028a77ca66c94a55607fb110e3008ee
#
_entry.id   b028a77ca66c94a55607fb110e3008ee
#
_cell.length_a   1.000
_cell.length_b   1.000
_cell.length_c   1.000
_cell.angle_alpha   90.00
_cell.angle_beta   90.00
_cell.angle_gamma   90.00
#
_symmetry.space_group_name_H-M   'P 1'
#
loop_
_entity.id
_entity.type
_entity.pdbx_description
1 polymer ?
#
loop_
_entity_poly.entity_id
_entity_poly.type
_entity_poly.pdbx_seq_one_letter_code
_entity_poly.pdbx_strand_id
1 'polypeptide(L)'
;MSISVEALTKVYGQQTAVDGISFTAGPGVLGFLGPNGAGKSTTMKMLTCFIPQTKGTASVCGFDIGTHPLDVKRNIGYLPESNPLYTDMYVKEALGFVAGIHQLHEPAKRISEVIEQTGLGPEQHKKIGQLSKGYRQRVGLAQAILHNPQVLVLDEPTSGLDPNQLIGIRQLISDLGKTKTIVLSTHIMQEVEAVCDRVIIINKGKIAVNDTLPALRSANSNKTLEQIFIRLTNS
;
A
#
# COMPACT_ATOMS: atom_id res chain seq x y z
N MET A 1 7.87 11.48 -11.20
CA MET A 1 7.68 11.38 -9.74
C MET A 1 6.20 11.24 -9.51
N SER A 2 5.76 10.15 -8.86
CA SER A 2 4.32 9.86 -8.75
C SER A 2 3.74 10.29 -7.40
N ILE A 3 4.56 10.37 -6.35
CA ILE A 3 4.18 10.88 -5.03
C ILE A 3 5.20 11.91 -4.57
N SER A 4 4.73 13.05 -4.06
CA SER A 4 5.52 14.04 -3.34
C SER A 4 4.81 14.38 -2.03
N VAL A 5 5.57 14.41 -0.94
CA VAL A 5 5.08 14.70 0.42
C VAL A 5 5.99 15.74 1.05
N GLU A 6 5.42 16.83 1.59
CA GLU A 6 6.16 17.94 2.18
C GLU A 6 5.58 18.31 3.54
N ALA A 7 6.37 18.13 4.59
CA ALA A 7 6.04 18.45 5.98
C ALA A 7 4.66 17.94 6.43
N LEU A 8 4.25 16.78 5.92
CA LEU A 8 2.91 16.21 6.15
C LEU A 8 2.74 15.84 7.61
N THR A 9 1.67 16.36 8.22
CA THR A 9 1.41 16.22 9.66
C THR A 9 -0.04 15.81 9.90
N LYS A 10 -0.26 14.89 10.85
CA LYS A 10 -1.58 14.52 11.36
C LYS A 10 -1.62 14.52 12.86
N VAL A 11 -2.55 15.28 13.41
CA VAL A 11 -2.82 15.38 14.85
C VAL A 11 -4.25 14.91 15.13
N TYR A 12 -4.43 14.06 16.12
CA TYR A 12 -5.71 13.62 16.67
C TYR A 12 -5.82 14.09 18.12
N GLY A 13 -6.61 15.13 18.37
CA GLY A 13 -6.67 15.75 19.69
C GLY A 13 -5.28 16.23 20.14
N GLN A 14 -4.72 15.60 21.16
CA GLN A 14 -3.36 15.91 21.67
C GLN A 14 -2.27 15.00 21.07
N GLN A 15 -2.63 13.94 20.34
CA GLN A 15 -1.69 12.98 19.80
C GLN A 15 -1.25 13.35 18.39
N THR A 16 0.04 13.57 18.19
CA THR A 16 0.64 13.72 16.86
C THR A 16 0.99 12.34 16.32
N ALA A 17 0.18 11.85 15.38
CA ALA A 17 0.37 10.53 14.77
C ALA A 17 1.40 10.53 13.63
N VAL A 18 1.51 11.66 12.91
CA VAL A 18 2.51 11.91 11.88
C VAL A 18 2.99 13.34 12.05
N ASP A 19 4.32 13.55 12.09
CA ASP A 19 4.96 14.80 12.47
C ASP A 19 5.96 15.27 11.41
N GLY A 20 5.50 16.11 10.48
CA GLY A 20 6.32 16.83 9.52
C GLY A 20 7.12 15.92 8.54
N ILE A 21 6.57 14.80 8.12
CA ILE A 21 7.28 13.89 7.23
C ILE A 21 7.37 14.44 5.81
N SER A 22 8.52 14.24 5.16
CA SER A 22 8.75 14.61 3.76
C SER A 22 9.46 13.48 3.03
N PHE A 23 8.92 13.09 1.87
CA PHE A 23 9.52 12.08 1.01
C PHE A 23 8.93 12.13 -0.39
N THR A 24 9.57 11.43 -1.31
CA THR A 24 9.10 11.27 -2.69
C THR A 24 9.15 9.81 -3.10
N ALA A 25 8.23 9.39 -3.99
CA ALA A 25 8.26 8.08 -4.61
C ALA A 25 7.99 8.18 -6.12
N GLY A 26 8.67 7.32 -6.87
CA GLY A 26 8.49 7.07 -8.30
C GLY A 26 8.24 5.58 -8.56
N PRO A 27 8.29 5.12 -9.82
CA PRO A 27 8.13 3.71 -10.13
C PRO A 27 9.05 2.82 -9.29
N GLY A 28 8.55 1.66 -8.88
CA GLY A 28 9.19 0.76 -7.94
C GLY A 28 8.38 0.57 -6.66
N VAL A 29 8.92 -0.20 -5.72
CA VAL A 29 8.29 -0.52 -4.44
C VAL A 29 9.00 0.22 -3.31
N LEU A 30 8.29 1.15 -2.67
CA LEU A 30 8.73 1.86 -1.47
C LEU A 30 8.12 1.19 -0.23
N GLY A 31 8.96 0.57 0.61
CA GLY A 31 8.56 0.02 1.89
C GLY A 31 8.43 1.09 2.97
N PHE A 32 7.30 1.11 3.67
CA PHE A 32 7.07 1.94 4.86
C PHE A 32 7.14 1.03 6.09
N LEU A 33 8.33 0.93 6.71
CA LEU A 33 8.62 0.04 7.83
C LEU A 33 8.52 0.80 9.15
N GLY A 34 7.88 0.25 10.16
CA GLY A 34 7.80 0.86 11.48
C GLY A 34 6.99 0.01 12.46
N PRO A 35 7.16 0.22 13.77
CA PRO A 35 6.36 -0.48 14.77
C PRO A 35 4.88 -0.08 14.68
N ASN A 36 4.02 -0.83 15.38
CA ASN A 36 2.61 -0.48 15.49
C ASN A 36 2.47 0.90 16.16
N GLY A 37 1.57 1.72 15.62
CA GLY A 37 1.39 3.10 16.10
C GLY A 37 2.43 4.12 15.62
N ALA A 38 3.41 3.73 14.80
CA ALA A 38 4.45 4.65 14.30
C ALA A 38 3.95 5.69 13.29
N GLY A 39 2.71 5.60 12.79
CA GLY A 39 2.14 6.54 11.82
C GLY A 39 1.99 5.99 10.39
N LYS A 40 2.32 4.70 10.12
CA LYS A 40 2.23 4.09 8.79
C LYS A 40 0.83 4.21 8.17
N SER A 41 -0.17 3.56 8.77
CA SER A 41 -1.54 3.56 8.25
C SER A 41 -2.16 4.97 8.21
N THR A 42 -1.77 5.85 9.15
CA THR A 42 -2.19 7.26 9.11
C THR A 42 -1.66 7.96 7.87
N THR A 43 -0.39 7.73 7.52
CA THR A 43 0.20 8.27 6.29
C THR A 43 -0.49 7.72 5.05
N MET A 44 -0.75 6.40 4.99
CA MET A 44 -1.48 5.78 3.88
C MET A 44 -2.88 6.37 3.71
N LYS A 45 -3.61 6.56 4.81
CA LYS A 45 -4.95 7.17 4.79
C LYS A 45 -4.96 8.62 4.32
N MET A 46 -3.93 9.42 4.62
CA MET A 46 -3.79 10.78 4.11
C MET A 46 -3.51 10.77 2.60
N LEU A 47 -2.55 9.96 2.14
CA LEU A 47 -2.20 9.85 0.72
C LEU A 47 -3.39 9.40 -0.16
N THR A 48 -4.26 8.55 0.38
CA THR A 48 -5.46 8.05 -0.31
C THR A 48 -6.69 8.95 -0.14
N CYS A 49 -6.53 10.13 0.45
CA CYS A 49 -7.62 11.06 0.74
C CYS A 49 -8.76 10.41 1.57
N PHE A 50 -8.44 9.43 2.41
CA PHE A 50 -9.39 8.82 3.35
C PHE A 50 -9.59 9.68 4.60
N ILE A 51 -8.53 10.36 5.05
CA ILE A 51 -8.54 11.39 6.10
C ILE A 51 -7.78 12.62 5.62
N PRO A 52 -8.19 13.85 6.02
CA PRO A 52 -7.43 15.05 5.72
C PRO A 52 -6.18 15.14 6.61
N GLN A 53 -5.13 15.78 6.08
CA GLN A 53 -3.95 16.20 6.85
C GLN A 53 -4.30 17.36 7.79
N THR A 54 -3.47 17.53 8.83
CA THR A 54 -3.56 18.70 9.73
C THR A 54 -2.70 19.86 9.24
N LYS A 55 -1.48 19.54 8.70
CA LYS A 55 -0.53 20.51 8.12
C LYS A 55 0.27 19.82 7.02
N GLY A 56 1.00 20.62 6.24
CA GLY A 56 1.81 20.14 5.13
C GLY A 56 0.98 19.80 3.91
N THR A 57 1.62 19.32 2.87
CA THR A 57 1.01 18.99 1.58
C THR A 57 1.48 17.63 1.08
N ALA A 58 0.68 17.00 0.23
CA ALA A 58 1.10 15.86 -0.55
C ALA A 58 0.41 15.86 -1.91
N SER A 59 1.07 15.32 -2.91
CA SER A 59 0.49 15.14 -4.25
C SER A 59 0.69 13.72 -4.77
N VAL A 60 -0.28 13.24 -5.53
CA VAL A 60 -0.27 11.96 -6.22
C VAL A 60 -0.51 12.21 -7.70
N CYS A 61 0.43 11.81 -8.55
CA CYS A 61 0.39 12.06 -9.99
C CYS A 61 0.19 13.55 -10.34
N GLY A 62 0.73 14.46 -9.52
CA GLY A 62 0.60 15.91 -9.69
C GLY A 62 -0.67 16.52 -9.08
N PHE A 63 -1.60 15.71 -8.57
CA PHE A 63 -2.83 16.17 -7.92
C PHE A 63 -2.65 16.27 -6.40
N ASP A 64 -2.92 17.45 -5.83
CA ASP A 64 -2.83 17.68 -4.38
C ASP A 64 -3.98 16.97 -3.66
N ILE A 65 -3.65 16.27 -2.54
CA ILE A 65 -4.59 15.45 -1.76
C ILE A 65 -5.70 16.26 -1.07
N GLY A 66 -5.48 17.54 -0.82
CA GLY A 66 -6.45 18.41 -0.15
C GLY A 66 -7.41 19.09 -1.12
N THR A 67 -6.92 19.52 -2.29
CA THR A 67 -7.69 20.30 -3.26
C THR A 67 -8.26 19.49 -4.43
N HIS A 68 -7.64 18.35 -4.76
CA HIS A 68 -8.03 17.48 -5.89
C HIS A 68 -8.23 16.00 -5.46
N PRO A 69 -9.01 15.71 -4.40
CA PRO A 69 -9.10 14.36 -3.84
C PRO A 69 -9.74 13.34 -4.81
N LEU A 70 -10.62 13.75 -5.71
CA LEU A 70 -11.21 12.85 -6.70
C LEU A 70 -10.21 12.44 -7.77
N ASP A 71 -9.35 13.36 -8.23
CA ASP A 71 -8.32 13.04 -9.21
C ASP A 71 -7.22 12.16 -8.59
N VAL A 72 -6.87 12.39 -7.31
CA VAL A 72 -6.01 11.47 -6.55
C VAL A 72 -6.63 10.07 -6.52
N LYS A 73 -7.90 9.92 -6.15
CA LYS A 73 -8.59 8.61 -6.06
C LYS A 73 -8.70 7.89 -7.40
N ARG A 74 -8.75 8.61 -8.53
CA ARG A 74 -8.73 8.01 -9.88
C ARG A 74 -7.36 7.44 -10.24
N ASN A 75 -6.29 7.99 -9.68
CA ASN A 75 -4.90 7.60 -9.97
C ASN A 75 -4.30 6.62 -8.96
N ILE A 76 -5.02 6.33 -7.86
CA ILE A 76 -4.52 5.52 -6.76
C ILE A 76 -5.41 4.29 -6.53
N GLY A 77 -4.79 3.12 -6.35
CA GLY A 77 -5.45 1.93 -5.82
C GLY A 77 -5.07 1.76 -4.35
N TYR A 78 -6.05 1.45 -3.51
CA TYR A 78 -5.82 1.34 -2.08
C TYR A 78 -6.30 -0.02 -1.54
N LEU A 79 -5.41 -0.72 -0.88
CA LEU A 79 -5.72 -1.90 -0.06
C LEU A 79 -5.50 -1.55 1.41
N PRO A 80 -6.56 -1.31 2.19
CA PRO A 80 -6.43 -1.05 3.62
C PRO A 80 -6.16 -2.34 4.41
N GLU A 81 -5.53 -2.22 5.56
CA GLU A 81 -5.20 -3.35 6.47
C GLU A 81 -6.44 -4.21 6.81
N SER A 82 -7.57 -3.57 7.11
CA SER A 82 -8.81 -4.28 7.45
C SER A 82 -9.51 -4.92 6.27
N ASN A 83 -9.22 -4.50 5.04
CA ASN A 83 -9.79 -4.98 3.78
C ASN A 83 -11.33 -5.21 3.87
N PRO A 84 -12.15 -4.15 4.00
CA PRO A 84 -13.59 -4.26 4.20
C PRO A 84 -14.28 -4.69 2.90
N LEU A 85 -14.64 -5.96 2.81
CA LEU A 85 -15.29 -6.57 1.66
C LEU A 85 -16.76 -6.88 1.94
N TYR A 86 -17.60 -6.80 0.92
CA TYR A 86 -19.01 -7.24 0.98
C TYR A 86 -19.05 -8.77 0.92
N THR A 87 -19.13 -9.42 2.08
CA THR A 87 -19.00 -10.88 2.23
C THR A 87 -20.10 -11.68 1.55
N ASP A 88 -21.27 -11.09 1.33
CA ASP A 88 -22.42 -11.73 0.65
C ASP A 88 -22.34 -11.66 -0.88
N MET A 89 -21.48 -10.80 -1.43
CA MET A 89 -21.26 -10.71 -2.88
C MET A 89 -20.37 -11.85 -3.38
N TYR A 90 -20.61 -12.27 -4.63
CA TYR A 90 -19.67 -13.10 -5.37
C TYR A 90 -18.43 -12.29 -5.78
N VAL A 91 -17.27 -12.96 -5.96
CA VAL A 91 -16.02 -12.28 -6.35
C VAL A 91 -16.22 -11.43 -7.61
N LYS A 92 -16.80 -12.01 -8.67
CA LYS A 92 -17.06 -11.27 -9.93
C LYS A 92 -18.03 -10.11 -9.76
N GLU A 93 -19.05 -10.28 -8.94
CA GLU A 93 -20.03 -9.23 -8.64
C GLU A 93 -19.37 -8.05 -7.94
N ALA A 94 -18.55 -8.30 -6.91
CA ALA A 94 -17.81 -7.26 -6.21
C ALA A 94 -16.83 -6.50 -7.14
N LEU A 95 -16.14 -7.21 -8.03
CA LEU A 95 -15.29 -6.58 -9.04
C LEU A 95 -16.11 -5.78 -10.06
N GLY A 96 -17.28 -6.29 -10.49
CA GLY A 96 -18.22 -5.57 -11.35
C GLY A 96 -18.73 -4.28 -10.72
N PHE A 97 -19.03 -4.30 -9.42
CA PHE A 97 -19.44 -3.12 -8.66
C PHE A 97 -18.33 -2.04 -8.66
N VAL A 98 -17.08 -2.44 -8.37
CA VAL A 98 -15.94 -1.52 -8.39
C VAL A 98 -15.67 -1.00 -9.81
N ALA A 99 -15.79 -1.86 -10.84
CA ALA A 99 -15.67 -1.45 -12.23
C ALA A 99 -16.70 -0.38 -12.63
N GLY A 100 -17.93 -0.52 -12.10
CA GLY A 100 -19.00 0.49 -12.29
C GLY A 100 -18.68 1.82 -11.61
N ILE A 101 -18.13 1.82 -10.40
CA ILE A 101 -17.70 3.04 -9.70
C ILE A 101 -16.64 3.79 -10.53
N HIS A 102 -15.67 3.06 -11.11
CA HIS A 102 -14.63 3.64 -11.95
C HIS A 102 -15.03 3.86 -13.42
N GLN A 103 -16.28 3.52 -13.80
CA GLN A 103 -16.83 3.68 -15.14
C GLN A 103 -15.95 3.06 -16.23
N LEU A 104 -15.49 1.82 -16.01
CA LEU A 104 -14.61 1.14 -16.95
C LEU A 104 -15.34 0.81 -18.27
N HIS A 105 -14.71 1.10 -19.41
CA HIS A 105 -15.30 0.87 -20.73
C HIS A 105 -15.51 -0.60 -21.07
N GLU A 106 -14.53 -1.48 -20.73
CA GLU A 106 -14.58 -2.92 -21.00
C GLU A 106 -14.49 -3.71 -19.67
N PRO A 107 -15.51 -3.60 -18.78
CA PRO A 107 -15.40 -4.14 -17.44
C PRO A 107 -15.22 -5.66 -17.42
N ALA A 108 -15.89 -6.41 -18.28
CA ALA A 108 -15.81 -7.88 -18.31
C ALA A 108 -14.40 -8.37 -18.64
N LYS A 109 -13.76 -7.76 -19.64
CA LYS A 109 -12.38 -8.07 -20.04
C LYS A 109 -11.41 -7.75 -18.90
N ARG A 110 -11.52 -6.53 -18.36
CA ARG A 110 -10.64 -6.09 -17.29
C ARG A 110 -10.78 -6.93 -16.01
N ILE A 111 -11.99 -7.31 -15.64
CA ILE A 111 -12.26 -8.21 -14.53
C ILE A 111 -11.57 -9.57 -14.74
N SER A 112 -11.67 -10.13 -15.95
CA SER A 112 -11.02 -11.41 -16.28
C SER A 112 -9.49 -11.32 -16.14
N GLU A 113 -8.88 -10.26 -16.69
CA GLU A 113 -7.44 -10.01 -16.59
C GLU A 113 -6.99 -9.91 -15.11
N VAL A 114 -7.73 -9.16 -14.29
CA VAL A 114 -7.39 -8.96 -12.89
C VAL A 114 -7.58 -10.24 -12.06
N ILE A 115 -8.61 -11.03 -12.34
CA ILE A 115 -8.82 -12.35 -11.73
C ILE A 115 -7.62 -13.27 -12.01
N GLU A 116 -7.11 -13.27 -13.24
CA GLU A 116 -5.92 -14.04 -13.61
C GLU A 116 -4.67 -13.51 -12.88
N GLN A 117 -4.41 -12.20 -12.94
CA GLN A 117 -3.26 -11.55 -12.29
C GLN A 117 -3.20 -11.82 -10.79
N THR A 118 -4.35 -11.83 -10.13
CA THR A 118 -4.42 -12.04 -8.67
C THR A 118 -4.58 -13.51 -8.26
N GLY A 119 -4.65 -14.43 -9.22
CA GLY A 119 -4.81 -15.86 -8.97
C GLY A 119 -6.16 -16.21 -8.33
N LEU A 120 -7.22 -15.46 -8.64
CA LEU A 120 -8.59 -15.68 -8.15
C LEU A 120 -9.38 -16.69 -9.00
N GLY A 121 -8.82 -17.20 -10.10
CA GLY A 121 -9.50 -18.10 -11.04
C GLY A 121 -10.28 -19.24 -10.36
N PRO A 122 -9.68 -20.02 -9.45
CA PRO A 122 -10.36 -21.13 -8.76
C PRO A 122 -11.53 -20.71 -7.89
N GLU A 123 -11.52 -19.49 -7.38
CA GLU A 123 -12.47 -18.97 -6.37
C GLU A 123 -13.47 -17.95 -6.93
N GLN A 124 -13.36 -17.59 -8.22
CA GLN A 124 -14.10 -16.48 -8.83
C GLN A 124 -15.63 -16.58 -8.77
N HIS A 125 -16.16 -17.80 -8.58
CA HIS A 125 -17.60 -18.09 -8.54
C HIS A 125 -18.13 -18.24 -7.10
N LYS A 126 -17.28 -18.09 -6.07
CA LYS A 126 -17.69 -18.16 -4.68
C LYS A 126 -18.09 -16.81 -4.11
N LYS A 127 -18.90 -16.83 -3.06
CA LYS A 127 -19.12 -15.64 -2.24
C LYS A 127 -17.84 -15.30 -1.47
N ILE A 128 -17.57 -14.01 -1.30
CA ILE A 128 -16.35 -13.52 -0.60
C ILE A 128 -16.29 -14.04 0.84
N GLY A 129 -17.42 -14.19 1.52
CA GLY A 129 -17.48 -14.75 2.87
C GLY A 129 -17.00 -16.20 2.99
N GLN A 130 -17.03 -16.98 1.88
CA GLN A 130 -16.60 -18.37 1.85
C GLN A 130 -15.09 -18.52 1.59
N LEU A 131 -14.40 -17.40 1.25
CA LEU A 131 -12.99 -17.41 0.92
C LEU A 131 -12.11 -17.47 2.19
N SER A 132 -10.94 -18.09 2.06
CA SER A 132 -9.88 -17.96 3.06
C SER A 132 -9.42 -16.51 3.19
N LYS A 133 -8.73 -16.19 4.30
CA LYS A 133 -8.16 -14.84 4.50
C LYS A 133 -7.28 -14.43 3.32
N GLY A 134 -6.43 -15.33 2.82
CA GLY A 134 -5.55 -15.03 1.68
C GLY A 134 -6.29 -14.75 0.38
N TYR A 135 -7.36 -15.49 0.09
CA TYR A 135 -8.18 -15.20 -1.08
C TYR A 135 -8.96 -13.89 -0.92
N ARG A 136 -9.44 -13.55 0.28
CA ARG A 136 -10.02 -12.23 0.54
C ARG A 136 -9.01 -11.10 0.34
N GLN A 137 -7.76 -11.29 0.74
CA GLN A 137 -6.69 -10.33 0.48
C GLN A 137 -6.44 -10.15 -1.03
N ARG A 138 -6.46 -11.24 -1.80
CA ARG A 138 -6.38 -11.19 -3.27
C ARG A 138 -7.57 -10.44 -3.89
N VAL A 139 -8.79 -10.58 -3.35
CA VAL A 139 -9.96 -9.82 -3.80
C VAL A 139 -9.76 -8.32 -3.55
N GLY A 140 -9.28 -7.92 -2.38
CA GLY A 140 -8.97 -6.51 -2.09
C GLY A 140 -7.89 -5.95 -3.02
N LEU A 141 -6.83 -6.72 -3.28
CA LEU A 141 -5.79 -6.33 -4.23
C LEU A 141 -6.35 -6.25 -5.66
N ALA A 142 -7.21 -7.19 -6.06
CA ALA A 142 -7.91 -7.16 -7.34
C ALA A 142 -8.74 -5.86 -7.49
N GLN A 143 -9.48 -5.48 -6.47
CA GLN A 143 -10.23 -4.20 -6.46
C GLN A 143 -9.29 -3.00 -6.58
N ALA A 144 -8.16 -3.00 -5.86
CA ALA A 144 -7.20 -1.91 -5.89
C ALA A 144 -6.54 -1.71 -7.27
N ILE A 145 -6.30 -2.79 -8.05
CA ILE A 145 -5.66 -2.71 -9.36
C ILE A 145 -6.65 -2.63 -10.54
N LEU A 146 -7.94 -2.79 -10.30
CA LEU A 146 -8.96 -2.97 -11.33
C LEU A 146 -9.02 -1.82 -12.35
N HIS A 147 -8.97 -0.58 -11.87
CA HIS A 147 -9.02 0.62 -12.71
C HIS A 147 -7.65 1.04 -13.26
N ASN A 148 -6.66 0.15 -13.15
CA ASN A 148 -5.29 0.33 -13.64
C ASN A 148 -4.60 1.61 -13.13
N PRO A 149 -4.59 1.88 -11.81
CA PRO A 149 -4.00 3.10 -11.25
C PRO A 149 -2.49 3.16 -11.49
N GLN A 150 -1.93 4.37 -11.47
CA GLN A 150 -0.48 4.58 -11.54
C GLN A 150 0.22 4.35 -10.20
N VAL A 151 -0.50 4.58 -9.11
CA VAL A 151 -0.01 4.43 -7.74
C VAL A 151 -0.82 3.38 -7.00
N LEU A 152 -0.15 2.52 -6.24
CA LEU A 152 -0.77 1.59 -5.31
C LEU A 152 -0.31 1.88 -3.90
N VAL A 153 -1.25 1.97 -2.97
CA VAL A 153 -1.01 2.05 -1.53
C VAL A 153 -1.53 0.76 -0.90
N LEU A 154 -0.63 -0.02 -0.32
CA LEU A 154 -0.92 -1.33 0.24
C LEU A 154 -0.58 -1.31 1.73
N ASP A 155 -1.60 -1.33 2.58
CA ASP A 155 -1.43 -1.29 4.03
C ASP A 155 -1.48 -2.71 4.59
N GLU A 156 -0.32 -3.25 5.01
CA GLU A 156 -0.11 -4.59 5.54
C GLU A 156 -0.69 -5.71 4.60
N PRO A 157 -0.36 -5.74 3.30
CA PRO A 157 -1.02 -6.60 2.31
C PRO A 157 -0.82 -8.09 2.53
N THR A 158 0.16 -8.47 3.33
CA THR A 158 0.57 -9.85 3.59
C THR A 158 0.18 -10.32 4.99
N SER A 159 -0.45 -9.45 5.80
CA SER A 159 -0.79 -9.77 7.19
C SER A 159 -1.69 -11.00 7.32
N GLY A 160 -1.20 -12.00 8.07
CA GLY A 160 -1.92 -13.23 8.38
C GLY A 160 -2.14 -14.18 7.21
N LEU A 161 -1.27 -14.12 6.20
CA LEU A 161 -1.18 -15.09 5.13
C LEU A 161 -0.24 -16.23 5.50
N ASP A 162 -0.53 -17.43 5.00
CA ASP A 162 0.39 -18.56 5.09
C ASP A 162 1.58 -18.41 4.12
N PRO A 163 2.69 -19.14 4.33
CA PRO A 163 3.90 -19.01 3.50
C PRO A 163 3.67 -19.20 2.00
N ASN A 164 2.76 -20.08 1.59
CA ASN A 164 2.48 -20.33 0.17
C ASN A 164 1.72 -19.14 -0.46
N GLN A 165 0.81 -18.54 0.29
CA GLN A 165 0.06 -17.38 -0.15
C GLN A 165 0.96 -16.13 -0.26
N LEU A 166 1.93 -15.98 0.67
CA LEU A 166 2.91 -14.89 0.66
C LEU A 166 3.72 -14.85 -0.64
N ILE A 167 4.17 -15.99 -1.16
CA ILE A 167 4.96 -16.05 -2.39
C ILE A 167 4.21 -15.41 -3.55
N GLY A 168 2.95 -15.79 -3.76
CA GLY A 168 2.14 -15.27 -4.87
C GLY A 168 1.83 -13.76 -4.74
N ILE A 169 1.58 -13.27 -3.53
CA ILE A 169 1.32 -11.82 -3.31
C ILE A 169 2.60 -11.02 -3.50
N ARG A 170 3.74 -11.49 -2.99
CA ARG A 170 5.05 -10.83 -3.18
C ARG A 170 5.42 -10.73 -4.66
N GLN A 171 5.24 -11.83 -5.41
CA GLN A 171 5.48 -11.83 -6.85
C GLN A 171 4.61 -10.82 -7.58
N LEU A 172 3.31 -10.77 -7.27
CA LEU A 172 2.39 -9.82 -7.88
C LEU A 172 2.78 -8.36 -7.55
N ILE A 173 3.14 -8.05 -6.30
CA ILE A 173 3.61 -6.71 -5.90
C ILE A 173 4.89 -6.34 -6.67
N SER A 174 5.85 -7.25 -6.75
CA SER A 174 7.10 -7.04 -7.50
C SER A 174 6.83 -6.78 -8.99
N ASP A 175 5.94 -7.56 -9.62
CA ASP A 175 5.60 -7.40 -11.04
C ASP A 175 4.88 -6.08 -11.30
N LEU A 176 3.96 -5.68 -10.45
CA LEU A 176 3.28 -4.39 -10.53
C LEU A 176 4.25 -3.23 -10.32
N GLY A 177 5.24 -3.37 -9.43
CA GLY A 177 6.28 -2.37 -9.16
C GLY A 177 7.16 -2.04 -10.35
N LYS A 178 7.31 -2.94 -11.32
CA LYS A 178 8.08 -2.68 -12.56
C LYS A 178 7.56 -1.50 -13.37
N THR A 179 6.26 -1.22 -13.27
CA THR A 179 5.59 -0.18 -14.08
C THR A 179 4.81 0.85 -13.26
N LYS A 180 4.56 0.57 -11.99
CA LYS A 180 3.77 1.40 -11.09
C LYS A 180 4.59 1.85 -9.89
N THR A 181 4.14 2.90 -9.23
CA THR A 181 4.65 3.29 -7.92
C THR A 181 3.85 2.59 -6.84
N ILE A 182 4.52 1.81 -6.00
CA ILE A 182 3.87 1.10 -4.90
C ILE A 182 4.41 1.63 -3.58
N VAL A 183 3.52 2.00 -2.68
CA VAL A 183 3.85 2.27 -1.27
C VAL A 183 3.27 1.14 -0.43
N LEU A 184 4.16 0.36 0.17
CA LEU A 184 3.84 -0.83 0.95
C LEU A 184 4.11 -0.57 2.42
N SER A 185 3.10 -0.54 3.29
CA SER A 185 3.33 -0.52 4.73
C SER A 185 3.49 -1.95 5.27
N THR A 186 4.45 -2.12 6.16
CA THR A 186 4.63 -3.39 6.89
C THR A 186 5.44 -3.17 8.18
N HIS A 187 5.31 -4.10 9.11
CA HIS A 187 6.18 -4.21 10.29
C HIS A 187 7.14 -5.42 10.17
N ILE A 188 7.12 -6.13 9.03
CA ILE A 188 7.88 -7.36 8.78
C ILE A 188 9.07 -7.06 7.85
N MET A 189 10.30 -7.12 8.39
CA MET A 189 11.52 -6.80 7.65
C MET A 189 11.75 -7.70 6.45
N GLN A 190 11.43 -8.99 6.56
CA GLN A 190 11.57 -9.96 5.47
C GLN A 190 10.71 -9.61 4.24
N GLU A 191 9.61 -8.88 4.42
CA GLU A 191 8.81 -8.40 3.31
C GLU A 191 9.49 -7.25 2.59
N VAL A 192 10.03 -6.30 3.35
CA VAL A 192 10.80 -5.19 2.80
C VAL A 192 11.99 -5.72 1.99
N GLU A 193 12.76 -6.68 2.55
CA GLU A 193 13.90 -7.29 1.86
C GLU A 193 13.52 -8.08 0.62
N ALA A 194 12.31 -8.64 0.56
CA ALA A 194 11.85 -9.47 -0.53
C ALA A 194 11.31 -8.68 -1.74
N VAL A 195 10.68 -7.51 -1.51
CA VAL A 195 9.94 -6.82 -2.57
C VAL A 195 10.24 -5.34 -2.72
N CYS A 196 10.94 -4.69 -1.77
CA CYS A 196 11.12 -3.24 -1.79
C CYS A 196 12.46 -2.84 -2.41
N ASP A 197 12.45 -1.78 -3.22
CA ASP A 197 13.67 -1.15 -3.77
C ASP A 197 14.25 -0.12 -2.79
N ARG A 198 13.35 0.56 -2.07
CA ARG A 198 13.67 1.60 -1.09
C ARG A 198 12.86 1.38 0.17
N VAL A 199 13.36 1.88 1.30
CA VAL A 199 12.67 1.80 2.58
C VAL A 199 12.66 3.15 3.30
N ILE A 200 11.51 3.50 3.84
CA ILE A 200 11.35 4.52 4.85
C ILE A 200 11.13 3.80 6.19
N ILE A 201 11.98 4.08 7.17
CA ILE A 201 11.74 3.66 8.56
C ILE A 201 11.09 4.84 9.29
N ILE A 202 9.88 4.60 9.79
CA ILE A 202 9.12 5.60 10.56
C ILE A 202 9.04 5.16 12.03
N ASN A 203 9.27 6.10 12.94
CA ASN A 203 9.14 5.89 14.38
C ASN A 203 8.51 7.13 15.03
N LYS A 204 7.52 6.93 15.92
CA LYS A 204 6.84 8.03 16.64
C LYS A 204 6.39 9.19 15.73
N GLY A 205 5.87 8.86 14.55
CA GLY A 205 5.39 9.81 13.55
C GLY A 205 6.46 10.50 12.70
N LYS A 206 7.75 10.21 12.90
CA LYS A 206 8.88 10.83 12.17
C LYS A 206 9.62 9.83 11.30
N ILE A 207 10.15 10.29 10.18
CA ILE A 207 11.04 9.49 9.34
C ILE A 207 12.43 9.44 10.02
N ALA A 208 12.85 8.24 10.38
CA ALA A 208 14.19 7.97 10.91
C ALA A 208 15.20 7.68 9.77
N VAL A 209 14.75 7.05 8.68
CA VAL A 209 15.56 6.72 7.49
C VAL A 209 14.68 6.76 6.24
N ASN A 210 15.27 7.18 5.12
CA ASN A 210 14.68 7.10 3.78
C ASN A 210 15.81 6.82 2.78
N ASP A 211 16.01 5.56 2.42
CA ASP A 211 17.12 5.16 1.56
C ASP A 211 16.81 3.86 0.79
N THR A 212 17.70 3.50 -0.16
CA THR A 212 17.70 2.18 -0.78
C THR A 212 18.23 1.13 0.19
N LEU A 213 17.78 -0.12 0.05
CA LEU A 213 18.28 -1.20 0.92
C LEU A 213 19.80 -1.39 0.85
N PRO A 214 20.47 -1.35 -0.34
CA PRO A 214 21.92 -1.44 -0.42
C PRO A 214 22.64 -0.28 0.29
N ALA A 215 22.18 0.97 0.07
CA ALA A 215 22.79 2.15 0.71
C ALA A 215 22.61 2.12 2.23
N LEU A 216 21.42 1.72 2.71
CA LEU A 216 21.15 1.57 4.13
C LEU A 216 22.08 0.54 4.80
N ARG A 217 22.33 -0.60 4.15
CA ARG A 217 23.26 -1.63 4.66
C ARG A 217 24.71 -1.12 4.68
N SER A 218 25.16 -0.50 3.59
CA SER A 218 26.52 0.06 3.49
C SER A 218 26.77 1.12 4.56
N ALA A 219 25.84 2.04 4.77
CA ALA A 219 25.95 3.10 5.78
C ALA A 219 25.95 2.55 7.23
N ASN A 220 25.55 1.29 7.44
CA ASN A 220 25.44 0.66 8.75
C ASN A 220 26.41 -0.52 8.94
N SER A 221 27.57 -0.51 8.31
CA SER A 221 28.59 -1.56 8.42
C SER A 221 28.04 -2.96 8.10
N ASN A 222 27.21 -3.04 7.06
CA ASN A 222 26.56 -4.27 6.60
C ASN A 222 25.69 -5.00 7.66
N LYS A 223 25.17 -4.26 8.63
CA LYS A 223 24.19 -4.80 9.59
C LYS A 223 22.91 -5.26 8.85
N THR A 224 22.23 -6.24 9.44
CA THR A 224 20.91 -6.66 8.93
C THR A 224 19.87 -5.54 9.07
N LEU A 225 18.83 -5.56 8.25
CA LEU A 225 17.73 -4.60 8.35
C LEU A 225 17.10 -4.62 9.75
N GLU A 226 17.01 -5.79 10.37
CA GLU A 226 16.52 -5.97 11.74
C GLU A 226 17.37 -5.22 12.77
N GLN A 227 18.69 -5.35 12.71
CA GLN A 227 19.61 -4.64 13.62
C GLN A 227 19.53 -3.13 13.45
N ILE A 228 19.37 -2.66 12.20
CA ILE A 228 19.21 -1.23 11.90
C ILE A 228 17.87 -0.73 12.45
N PHE A 229 16.79 -1.48 12.20
CA PHE A 229 15.45 -1.17 12.67
C PHE A 229 15.38 -1.05 14.19
N ILE A 230 15.88 -2.05 14.92
CA ILE A 230 15.92 -2.07 16.39
C ILE A 230 16.64 -0.83 16.92
N ARG A 231 17.81 -0.49 16.34
CA ARG A 231 18.56 0.69 16.77
C ARG A 231 17.78 2.00 16.59
N LEU A 232 17.05 2.14 15.47
CA LEU A 232 16.33 3.37 15.12
C LEU A 232 14.96 3.49 15.81
N THR A 233 14.41 2.39 16.32
CA THR A 233 13.08 2.39 16.95
C THR A 233 13.11 2.29 18.48
N ASN A 234 14.24 1.87 19.08
CA ASN A 234 14.42 1.81 20.54
C ASN A 234 14.97 3.11 21.17
N SER A 235 15.07 4.18 20.36
CA SER A 235 15.53 5.51 20.83
C SER A 235 14.37 6.40 21.26
#